data_fcd8842395254ca784abfc07f69b17b5
#
_entry.id   fcd8842395254ca784abfc07f69b17b5
#
_cell.length_a   1.000
_cell.length_b   1.000
_cell.length_c   1.000
_cell.angle_alpha   90.00
_cell.angle_beta   90.00
_cell.angle_gamma   90.00
#
_symmetry.space_group_name_H-M   'P 1'
#
loop_
_entity.id
_entity.type
_entity.pdbx_description
1 polymer ?
#
loop_
_entity_poly.entity_id
_entity_poly.type
_entity_poly.pdbx_seq_one_letter_code
_entity_poly.pdbx_strand_id
1 'polypeptide(L)'
;MKVYPNKLVAQLKQGASPIYIVSGDEPLLVQESCDLIRSQLKKAGFSQRDLFHAEANFDWEEVLFSANSMSLFAEQKILEIRLPNGKPGDKGGAALIQFAENIPEDTCMLLVLPKMDKRSQGTKWFKALEARGAFVQIWPIEPKDLPSWLSQRFKVAGLNATREAINALAARIEGNLLAAVQDIERLRLSCVDGHVDVPDIQSGVADNSRYDVFGLIDASLSQNSRRALKILQNLRLENAEKLGITRMLAREIRSLIKIAMATEAGQSVDAVMRSQRVMSKRTRVVGRCVSAHSVVDFESMIQHLSRIDKMIKGIGQGNPWDELTSLVLHLSGSKLAA
;
A
#
# COMPACT_ATOMS: atom_id res chain seq x y z
N MET A 1 -23.31 4.85 -3.18
CA MET A 1 -22.84 4.91 -4.60
C MET A 1 -21.31 4.78 -4.63
N LYS A 2 -20.73 3.91 -5.48
CA LYS A 2 -19.28 3.76 -5.59
C LYS A 2 -18.68 4.85 -6.51
N VAL A 3 -17.67 5.57 -6.02
CA VAL A 3 -17.00 6.68 -6.71
C VAL A 3 -15.51 6.37 -6.85
N TYR A 4 -14.95 6.55 -8.04
CA TYR A 4 -13.51 6.44 -8.25
C TYR A 4 -12.81 7.77 -7.94
N PRO A 5 -11.57 7.78 -7.42
CA PRO A 5 -10.87 9.00 -7.03
C PRO A 5 -10.82 10.08 -8.11
N ASN A 6 -10.61 9.68 -9.37
CA ASN A 6 -10.58 10.59 -10.53
C ASN A 6 -11.94 11.21 -10.88
N LYS A 7 -13.04 10.63 -10.39
CA LYS A 7 -14.41 11.15 -10.57
C LYS A 7 -14.94 11.89 -9.34
N LEU A 8 -14.18 11.88 -8.22
CA LEU A 8 -14.60 12.47 -6.96
C LEU A 8 -14.88 13.97 -7.09
N VAL A 9 -14.02 14.71 -7.81
CA VAL A 9 -14.21 16.15 -8.07
C VAL A 9 -15.52 16.43 -8.80
N ALA A 10 -15.83 15.64 -9.81
CA ALA A 10 -17.05 15.81 -10.59
C ALA A 10 -18.29 15.49 -9.77
N GLN A 11 -18.23 14.46 -8.94
CA GLN A 11 -19.33 14.08 -8.07
C GLN A 11 -19.59 15.11 -6.96
N LEU A 12 -18.53 15.65 -6.35
CA LEU A 12 -18.63 16.69 -5.33
C LEU A 12 -19.25 17.99 -5.86
N LYS A 13 -19.10 18.28 -7.15
CA LYS A 13 -19.74 19.43 -7.81
C LYS A 13 -21.26 19.25 -7.99
N GLN A 14 -21.76 18.01 -7.99
CA GLN A 14 -23.19 17.71 -8.13
C GLN A 14 -23.97 17.86 -6.82
N GLY A 15 -23.28 17.97 -5.70
CA GLY A 15 -23.84 18.13 -4.37
C GLY A 15 -23.10 17.31 -3.32
N ALA A 16 -23.23 17.73 -2.06
CA ALA A 16 -22.66 17.01 -0.94
C ALA A 16 -23.46 15.72 -0.66
N SER A 17 -22.77 14.61 -0.45
CA SER A 17 -23.38 13.40 0.06
C SER A 17 -23.39 13.46 1.59
N PRO A 18 -24.42 12.95 2.27
CA PRO A 18 -24.45 12.97 3.74
C PRO A 18 -23.40 12.04 4.38
N ILE A 19 -22.91 11.05 3.62
CA ILE A 19 -21.88 10.12 4.07
C ILE A 19 -20.83 9.94 2.98
N TYR A 20 -19.56 10.03 3.36
CA TYR A 20 -18.41 9.63 2.55
C TYR A 20 -17.64 8.52 3.26
N ILE A 21 -17.39 7.42 2.56
CA ILE A 21 -16.53 6.33 3.00
C ILE A 21 -15.29 6.35 2.13
N VAL A 22 -14.12 6.65 2.69
CA VAL A 22 -12.84 6.62 1.99
C VAL A 22 -12.06 5.40 2.47
N SER A 23 -11.69 4.50 1.57
CA SER A 23 -11.01 3.24 1.94
C SER A 23 -9.84 2.93 1.02
N GLY A 24 -8.68 2.68 1.59
CA GLY A 24 -7.48 2.28 0.85
C GLY A 24 -6.22 2.23 1.70
N ASP A 25 -5.16 1.65 1.13
CA ASP A 25 -3.85 1.49 1.79
C ASP A 25 -2.78 2.44 1.23
N GLU A 26 -3.15 3.36 0.31
CA GLU A 26 -2.23 4.37 -0.20
C GLU A 26 -2.45 5.70 0.54
N PRO A 27 -1.58 6.04 1.51
CA PRO A 27 -1.82 7.16 2.43
C PRO A 27 -2.00 8.51 1.73
N LEU A 28 -1.19 8.80 0.70
CA LEU A 28 -1.29 10.07 -0.02
C LEU A 28 -2.67 10.22 -0.68
N LEU A 29 -3.12 9.21 -1.42
CA LEU A 29 -4.38 9.28 -2.15
C LEU A 29 -5.60 9.28 -1.23
N VAL A 30 -5.52 8.57 -0.09
CA VAL A 30 -6.55 8.62 0.96
C VAL A 30 -6.61 10.03 1.54
N GLN A 31 -5.47 10.61 1.91
CA GLN A 31 -5.41 11.96 2.47
C GLN A 31 -5.95 13.00 1.49
N GLU A 32 -5.49 13.00 0.23
CA GLU A 32 -5.96 13.93 -0.81
C GLU A 32 -7.47 13.82 -1.06
N SER A 33 -8.01 12.60 -1.05
CA SER A 33 -9.46 12.39 -1.18
C SER A 33 -10.22 12.97 0.00
N CYS A 34 -9.73 12.79 1.23
CA CYS A 34 -10.32 13.38 2.42
C CYS A 34 -10.22 14.92 2.42
N ASP A 35 -9.05 15.47 2.01
CA ASP A 35 -8.85 16.92 1.91
C ASP A 35 -9.80 17.55 0.89
N LEU A 36 -9.99 16.89 -0.26
CA LEU A 36 -10.92 17.33 -1.28
C LEU A 36 -12.37 17.34 -0.78
N ILE A 37 -12.80 16.26 -0.10
CA ILE A 37 -14.14 16.17 0.50
C ILE A 37 -14.31 17.27 1.55
N ARG A 38 -13.37 17.45 2.48
CA ARG A 38 -13.42 18.51 3.49
C ARG A 38 -13.48 19.91 2.90
N SER A 39 -12.67 20.17 1.87
CA SER A 39 -12.66 21.45 1.19
C SER A 39 -14.01 21.77 0.55
N GLN A 40 -14.66 20.80 -0.04
CA GLN A 40 -15.97 20.98 -0.65
C GLN A 40 -17.09 21.11 0.38
N LEU A 41 -17.05 20.31 1.43
CA LEU A 41 -18.01 20.42 2.55
C LEU A 41 -17.90 21.81 3.22
N LYS A 42 -16.66 22.31 3.42
CA LYS A 42 -16.44 23.67 3.94
C LYS A 42 -17.07 24.73 3.06
N LYS A 43 -16.96 24.61 1.72
CA LYS A 43 -17.63 25.52 0.77
C LYS A 43 -19.15 25.40 0.81
N ALA A 44 -19.68 24.24 1.19
CA ALA A 44 -21.11 23.99 1.36
C ALA A 44 -21.67 24.43 2.73
N GLY A 45 -20.82 24.99 3.62
CA GLY A 45 -21.27 25.52 4.92
C GLY A 45 -20.88 24.70 6.13
N PHE A 46 -20.23 23.53 5.95
CA PHE A 46 -19.75 22.71 7.06
C PHE A 46 -18.50 23.32 7.70
N SER A 47 -18.66 24.13 8.75
CA SER A 47 -17.57 24.89 9.39
C SER A 47 -16.93 24.14 10.55
N GLN A 48 -17.69 23.32 11.26
CA GLN A 48 -17.22 22.53 12.39
C GLN A 48 -16.73 21.15 11.93
N ARG A 49 -15.74 20.60 12.64
CA ARG A 49 -15.22 19.25 12.41
C ARG A 49 -14.91 18.55 13.72
N ASP A 50 -15.58 17.44 13.96
CA ASP A 50 -15.31 16.56 15.08
C ASP A 50 -14.54 15.33 14.57
N LEU A 51 -13.36 15.06 15.14
CA LEU A 51 -12.47 13.98 14.71
C LEU A 51 -12.39 12.89 15.77
N PHE A 52 -12.74 11.67 15.38
CA PHE A 52 -12.67 10.47 16.22
C PHE A 52 -11.68 9.46 15.67
N HIS A 53 -10.87 8.89 16.56
CA HIS A 53 -9.98 7.77 16.28
C HIS A 53 -10.55 6.52 16.94
N ALA A 54 -11.27 5.71 16.16
CA ALA A 54 -11.95 4.52 16.68
C ALA A 54 -10.97 3.33 16.70
N GLU A 55 -10.27 3.19 17.81
CA GLU A 55 -9.39 2.06 18.14
C GLU A 55 -10.11 1.00 18.99
N ALA A 56 -9.36 0.05 19.56
CA ALA A 56 -9.93 -0.95 20.47
C ALA A 56 -10.58 -0.27 21.68
N ASN A 57 -11.80 -0.71 22.04
CA ASN A 57 -12.61 -0.18 23.15
C ASN A 57 -13.07 1.28 22.98
N PHE A 58 -13.12 1.78 21.75
CA PHE A 58 -13.64 3.11 21.45
C PHE A 58 -15.13 3.22 21.85
N ASP A 59 -15.49 4.35 22.48
CA ASP A 59 -16.87 4.63 22.86
C ASP A 59 -17.65 5.21 21.68
N TRP A 60 -18.48 4.39 21.07
CA TRP A 60 -19.31 4.78 19.93
C TRP A 60 -20.51 5.68 20.31
N GLU A 61 -20.85 5.77 21.60
CA GLU A 61 -21.89 6.69 22.06
C GLU A 61 -21.46 8.14 21.91
N GLU A 62 -20.15 8.43 22.04
CA GLU A 62 -19.60 9.77 21.78
C GLU A 62 -19.88 10.24 20.34
N VAL A 63 -19.76 9.33 19.36
CA VAL A 63 -20.04 9.63 17.95
C VAL A 63 -21.52 9.97 17.75
N LEU A 64 -22.41 9.17 18.32
CA LEU A 64 -23.86 9.39 18.24
C LEU A 64 -24.28 10.66 18.99
N PHE A 65 -23.67 10.89 20.15
CA PHE A 65 -23.91 12.13 20.92
C PHE A 65 -23.44 13.35 20.12
N SER A 66 -22.21 13.33 19.60
CA SER A 66 -21.71 14.41 18.75
C SER A 66 -22.61 14.61 17.51
N ALA A 67 -23.02 13.51 16.83
CA ALA A 67 -23.89 13.60 15.66
C ALA A 67 -25.20 14.35 15.96
N ASN A 68 -25.82 14.09 17.12
CA ASN A 68 -27.12 14.64 17.51
C ASN A 68 -27.03 15.95 18.31
N SER A 69 -25.82 16.39 18.68
CA SER A 69 -25.62 17.65 19.41
C SER A 69 -25.84 18.83 18.45
N MET A 70 -26.84 19.64 18.73
CA MET A 70 -27.09 20.87 17.98
C MET A 70 -25.99 21.90 18.27
N SER A 71 -25.46 22.53 17.22
CA SER A 71 -24.64 23.71 17.37
C SER A 71 -25.48 24.90 17.84
N LEU A 72 -25.00 25.61 18.87
CA LEU A 72 -25.64 26.84 19.34
C LEU A 72 -25.66 27.96 18.28
N PHE A 73 -24.82 27.84 17.27
CA PHE A 73 -24.65 28.80 16.19
C PHE A 73 -25.23 28.31 14.85
N ALA A 74 -26.04 27.24 14.85
CA ALA A 74 -26.59 26.62 13.64
C ALA A 74 -25.51 26.21 12.60
N GLU A 75 -24.31 25.86 13.05
CA GLU A 75 -23.20 25.46 12.17
C GLU A 75 -23.36 24.02 11.74
N GLN A 76 -23.14 23.77 10.45
CA GLN A 76 -23.06 22.40 9.93
C GLN A 76 -21.69 21.77 10.27
N LYS A 77 -21.68 20.47 10.58
CA LYS A 77 -20.46 19.78 11.02
C LYS A 77 -20.10 18.57 10.18
N ILE A 78 -18.79 18.33 10.10
CA ILE A 78 -18.18 17.12 9.55
C ILE A 78 -17.84 16.20 10.72
N LEU A 79 -18.45 15.03 10.75
CA LEU A 79 -18.14 13.96 11.69
C LEU A 79 -17.10 13.03 11.05
N GLU A 80 -15.81 13.29 11.28
CA GLU A 80 -14.73 12.47 10.72
C GLU A 80 -14.36 11.34 11.67
N ILE A 81 -14.50 10.10 11.20
CA ILE A 81 -14.17 8.90 11.97
C ILE A 81 -13.04 8.16 11.25
N ARG A 82 -11.93 7.95 11.93
CA ARG A 82 -10.82 7.13 11.45
C ARG A 82 -10.86 5.79 12.15
N LEU A 83 -11.00 4.73 11.37
CA LEU A 83 -11.10 3.35 11.85
C LEU A 83 -9.93 2.52 11.30
N PRO A 84 -8.74 2.55 11.94
CA PRO A 84 -7.50 1.98 11.40
C PRO A 84 -7.59 0.46 11.17
N ASN A 85 -8.39 -0.24 11.97
CA ASN A 85 -8.54 -1.69 11.86
C ASN A 85 -9.64 -2.12 10.86
N GLY A 86 -10.41 -1.18 10.29
CA GLY A 86 -11.52 -1.46 9.39
C GLY A 86 -12.66 -2.28 10.00
N LYS A 87 -12.68 -2.46 11.32
CA LYS A 87 -13.64 -3.28 12.05
C LYS A 87 -14.22 -2.51 13.24
N PRO A 88 -15.44 -2.01 13.14
CA PRO A 88 -16.06 -1.23 14.24
C PRO A 88 -16.48 -2.07 15.45
N GLY A 89 -16.45 -3.41 15.33
CA GLY A 89 -17.06 -4.30 16.33
C GLY A 89 -18.59 -4.24 16.32
N ASP A 90 -19.23 -4.97 17.24
CA ASP A 90 -20.69 -5.05 17.26
C ASP A 90 -21.33 -3.70 17.66
N LYS A 91 -20.81 -3.05 18.71
CA LYS A 91 -21.29 -1.73 19.15
C LYS A 91 -21.12 -0.67 18.07
N GLY A 92 -19.94 -0.62 17.46
CA GLY A 92 -19.67 0.34 16.38
C GLY A 92 -20.46 0.05 15.11
N GLY A 93 -20.66 -1.21 14.78
CA GLY A 93 -21.55 -1.60 13.68
C GLY A 93 -22.97 -1.15 13.89
N ALA A 94 -23.50 -1.29 15.12
CA ALA A 94 -24.84 -0.82 15.49
C ALA A 94 -24.94 0.72 15.43
N ALA A 95 -23.95 1.45 15.97
CA ALA A 95 -23.90 2.91 15.95
C ALA A 95 -23.87 3.47 14.51
N LEU A 96 -23.05 2.86 13.63
CA LEU A 96 -22.96 3.27 12.22
C LEU A 96 -24.27 2.99 11.46
N ILE A 97 -24.97 1.90 11.75
CA ILE A 97 -26.29 1.62 11.17
C ILE A 97 -27.30 2.66 11.66
N GLN A 98 -27.36 2.91 12.97
CA GLN A 98 -28.23 3.91 13.57
C GLN A 98 -28.02 5.30 12.96
N PHE A 99 -26.77 5.71 12.76
CA PHE A 99 -26.45 6.96 12.08
C PHE A 99 -26.97 6.97 10.62
N ALA A 100 -26.77 5.87 9.88
CA ALA A 100 -27.24 5.78 8.49
C ALA A 100 -28.77 5.83 8.34
N GLU A 101 -29.50 5.37 9.37
CA GLU A 101 -30.96 5.42 9.41
C GLU A 101 -31.49 6.83 9.76
N ASN A 102 -30.76 7.54 10.64
CA ASN A 102 -31.15 8.84 11.18
C ASN A 102 -30.05 9.87 10.99
N ILE A 103 -29.78 10.27 9.74
CA ILE A 103 -28.75 11.24 9.42
C ILE A 103 -29.26 12.65 9.73
N PRO A 104 -28.62 13.40 10.66
CA PRO A 104 -28.99 14.80 10.91
C PRO A 104 -28.72 15.67 9.68
N GLU A 105 -29.60 16.62 9.38
CA GLU A 105 -29.50 17.48 8.19
C GLU A 105 -28.25 18.39 8.17
N ASP A 106 -27.74 18.73 9.36
CA ASP A 106 -26.57 19.58 9.59
C ASP A 106 -25.26 18.78 9.74
N THR A 107 -25.28 17.47 9.56
CA THR A 107 -24.12 16.59 9.81
C THR A 107 -23.76 15.77 8.58
N CYS A 108 -22.47 15.80 8.21
CA CYS A 108 -21.91 14.95 7.17
C CYS A 108 -20.86 14.01 7.79
N MET A 109 -20.99 12.70 7.59
CA MET A 109 -19.99 11.72 8.05
C MET A 109 -18.89 11.51 7.00
N LEU A 110 -17.63 11.58 7.44
CA LEU A 110 -16.46 11.16 6.68
C LEU A 110 -15.79 9.98 7.41
N LEU A 111 -16.03 8.76 6.92
CA LEU A 111 -15.45 7.53 7.48
C LEU A 111 -14.20 7.13 6.70
N VAL A 112 -13.05 7.04 7.38
CA VAL A 112 -11.76 6.68 6.78
C VAL A 112 -11.36 5.29 7.25
N LEU A 113 -11.11 4.39 6.29
CA LEU A 113 -10.87 2.98 6.50
C LEU A 113 -9.60 2.52 5.74
N PRO A 114 -8.92 1.46 6.21
CA PRO A 114 -7.97 0.73 5.38
C PRO A 114 -8.70 0.07 4.21
N LYS A 115 -7.95 -0.56 3.33
CA LYS A 115 -8.53 -1.31 2.20
C LYS A 115 -9.50 -2.38 2.68
N MET A 116 -10.75 -2.27 2.21
CA MET A 116 -11.81 -3.20 2.54
C MET A 116 -11.91 -4.31 1.48
N ASP A 117 -11.87 -5.55 1.92
CA ASP A 117 -12.15 -6.70 1.06
C ASP A 117 -13.66 -6.86 0.78
N LYS A 118 -14.01 -7.74 -0.17
CA LYS A 118 -15.42 -7.98 -0.53
C LYS A 118 -16.27 -8.50 0.64
N ARG A 119 -15.68 -9.26 1.56
CA ARG A 119 -16.38 -9.80 2.73
C ARG A 119 -16.72 -8.67 3.69
N SER A 120 -15.78 -7.80 3.97
CA SER A 120 -15.98 -6.63 4.84
C SER A 120 -16.98 -5.63 4.25
N GLN A 121 -16.94 -5.41 2.92
CA GLN A 121 -17.96 -4.61 2.22
C GLN A 121 -19.35 -5.26 2.23
N GLY A 122 -19.44 -6.58 2.49
CA GLY A 122 -20.70 -7.33 2.65
C GLY A 122 -21.36 -7.17 4.00
N THR A 123 -20.74 -6.55 4.99
CA THR A 123 -21.28 -6.37 6.35
C THR A 123 -22.49 -5.43 6.38
N LYS A 124 -23.38 -5.61 7.37
CA LYS A 124 -24.61 -4.82 7.49
C LYS A 124 -24.32 -3.32 7.61
N TRP A 125 -23.39 -2.96 8.49
CA TRP A 125 -23.04 -1.55 8.72
C TRP A 125 -22.45 -0.87 7.48
N PHE A 126 -21.59 -1.58 6.72
CA PHE A 126 -21.00 -1.01 5.52
C PHE A 126 -22.06 -0.76 4.44
N LYS A 127 -22.95 -1.74 4.22
CA LYS A 127 -24.06 -1.61 3.27
C LYS A 127 -25.03 -0.49 3.65
N ALA A 128 -25.34 -0.33 4.94
CA ALA A 128 -26.20 0.76 5.42
C ALA A 128 -25.60 2.14 5.06
N LEU A 129 -24.32 2.35 5.34
CA LEU A 129 -23.63 3.58 5.00
C LEU A 129 -23.52 3.78 3.47
N GLU A 130 -23.14 2.74 2.70
CA GLU A 130 -22.99 2.82 1.24
C GLU A 130 -24.31 3.13 0.54
N ALA A 131 -25.43 2.64 1.05
CA ALA A 131 -26.78 2.91 0.52
C ALA A 131 -27.14 4.40 0.61
N ARG A 132 -26.66 5.10 1.63
CA ARG A 132 -26.96 6.52 1.92
C ARG A 132 -25.84 7.46 1.48
N GLY A 133 -24.67 6.94 1.09
CA GLY A 133 -23.47 7.74 0.88
C GLY A 133 -22.66 7.38 -0.36
N ALA A 134 -21.51 8.05 -0.47
CA ALA A 134 -20.52 7.83 -1.50
C ALA A 134 -19.35 6.99 -0.96
N PHE A 135 -19.05 5.88 -1.62
CA PHE A 135 -17.89 5.03 -1.31
C PHE A 135 -16.75 5.32 -2.27
N VAL A 136 -15.67 5.91 -1.76
CA VAL A 136 -14.45 6.24 -2.49
C VAL A 136 -13.42 5.15 -2.20
N GLN A 137 -13.23 4.25 -3.18
CA GLN A 137 -12.25 3.18 -3.06
C GLN A 137 -10.93 3.58 -3.68
N ILE A 138 -9.88 3.64 -2.86
CA ILE A 138 -8.52 3.96 -3.26
C ILE A 138 -7.75 2.66 -3.53
N TRP A 139 -7.10 2.60 -4.68
CA TRP A 139 -6.21 1.50 -5.06
C TRP A 139 -4.79 2.03 -5.18
N PRO A 140 -3.78 1.23 -4.80
CA PRO A 140 -2.40 1.57 -5.10
C PRO A 140 -2.19 1.76 -6.60
N ILE A 141 -1.34 2.69 -6.99
CA ILE A 141 -0.95 2.89 -8.38
C ILE A 141 -0.05 1.73 -8.80
N GLU A 142 -0.40 1.05 -9.88
CA GLU A 142 0.45 -0.02 -10.41
C GLU A 142 1.72 0.58 -11.05
N PRO A 143 2.87 -0.12 -11.03
CA PRO A 143 4.13 0.40 -11.59
C PRO A 143 4.02 0.86 -13.04
N LYS A 144 3.17 0.23 -13.85
CA LYS A 144 2.92 0.62 -15.25
C LYS A 144 2.21 1.97 -15.38
N ASP A 145 1.39 2.35 -14.39
CA ASP A 145 0.59 3.57 -14.41
C ASP A 145 1.29 4.74 -13.71
N LEU A 146 2.37 4.45 -12.98
CA LEU A 146 3.14 5.43 -12.21
C LEU A 146 3.73 6.57 -13.07
N PRO A 147 4.31 6.32 -14.26
CA PRO A 147 4.80 7.41 -15.12
C PRO A 147 3.68 8.38 -15.57
N SER A 148 2.50 7.85 -15.86
CA SER A 148 1.34 8.66 -16.26
C SER A 148 0.87 9.54 -15.10
N TRP A 149 0.80 8.98 -13.89
CA TRP A 149 0.46 9.72 -12.68
C TRP A 149 1.48 10.82 -12.38
N LEU A 150 2.78 10.53 -12.47
CA LEU A 150 3.84 11.52 -12.28
C LEU A 150 3.76 12.65 -13.31
N SER A 151 3.54 12.32 -14.59
CA SER A 151 3.37 13.33 -15.64
C SER A 151 2.25 14.32 -15.31
N GLN A 152 1.14 13.82 -14.77
CA GLN A 152 0.05 14.67 -14.32
C GLN A 152 0.45 15.55 -13.13
N ARG A 153 1.22 14.99 -12.16
CA ARG A 153 1.72 15.75 -10.99
C ARG A 153 2.68 16.85 -11.39
N PHE A 154 3.62 16.60 -12.30
CA PHE A 154 4.50 17.62 -12.84
C PHE A 154 3.71 18.77 -13.48
N LYS A 155 2.70 18.45 -14.30
CA LYS A 155 1.83 19.47 -14.93
C LYS A 155 1.09 20.32 -13.91
N VAL A 156 0.53 19.70 -12.87
CA VAL A 156 -0.17 20.42 -11.79
C VAL A 156 0.79 21.33 -11.02
N ALA A 157 2.06 20.92 -10.85
CA ALA A 157 3.10 21.73 -10.23
C ALA A 157 3.65 22.85 -11.15
N GLY A 158 3.18 22.94 -12.39
CA GLY A 158 3.67 23.91 -13.36
C GLY A 158 5.02 23.56 -13.98
N LEU A 159 5.43 22.28 -13.88
CA LEU A 159 6.70 21.79 -14.40
C LEU A 159 6.50 21.02 -15.71
N ASN A 160 7.47 21.17 -16.62
CA ASN A 160 7.56 20.43 -17.86
C ASN A 160 8.73 19.42 -17.79
N ALA A 161 8.42 18.20 -17.36
CA ALA A 161 9.40 17.14 -17.22
C ALA A 161 9.52 16.30 -18.51
N THR A 162 10.75 15.96 -18.89
CA THR A 162 10.99 15.03 -20.01
C THR A 162 10.52 13.63 -19.65
N ARG A 163 10.24 12.80 -20.66
CA ARG A 163 9.81 11.41 -20.44
C ARG A 163 10.88 10.60 -19.69
N GLU A 164 12.13 10.88 -19.99
CA GLU A 164 13.30 10.28 -19.35
C GLU A 164 13.39 10.67 -17.86
N ALA A 165 13.16 11.94 -17.53
CA ALA A 165 13.10 12.43 -16.15
C ALA A 165 11.94 11.78 -15.36
N ILE A 166 10.74 11.68 -15.96
CA ILE A 166 9.59 11.00 -15.35
C ILE A 166 9.92 9.53 -15.05
N ASN A 167 10.54 8.82 -15.99
CA ASN A 167 10.93 7.42 -15.79
C ASN A 167 12.03 7.28 -14.73
N ALA A 168 12.99 8.21 -14.69
CA ALA A 168 14.04 8.23 -13.67
C ALA A 168 13.45 8.45 -12.27
N LEU A 169 12.50 9.38 -12.13
CA LEU A 169 11.78 9.61 -10.87
C LEU A 169 10.96 8.37 -10.49
N ALA A 170 10.20 7.80 -11.42
CA ALA A 170 9.40 6.59 -11.16
C ALA A 170 10.25 5.44 -10.59
N ALA A 171 11.47 5.26 -11.12
CA ALA A 171 12.40 4.23 -10.64
C ALA A 171 12.95 4.51 -9.22
N ARG A 172 12.97 5.78 -8.79
CA ARG A 172 13.48 6.19 -7.46
C ARG A 172 12.44 6.20 -6.36
N ILE A 173 11.18 6.39 -6.75
CA ILE A 173 10.08 6.53 -5.78
C ILE A 173 9.16 5.31 -5.77
N GLU A 174 9.51 4.23 -6.42
CA GLU A 174 8.64 3.05 -6.56
C GLU A 174 7.90 2.72 -5.26
N GLY A 175 6.56 2.85 -5.29
CA GLY A 175 5.69 2.60 -4.13
C GLY A 175 5.64 3.72 -3.08
N ASN A 176 6.37 4.83 -3.23
CA ASN A 176 6.35 5.95 -2.29
C ASN A 176 5.80 7.24 -2.93
N LEU A 177 4.47 7.31 -3.09
CA LEU A 177 3.82 8.46 -3.74
C LEU A 177 3.99 9.77 -2.94
N LEU A 178 4.08 9.68 -1.61
CA LEU A 178 4.30 10.87 -0.77
C LEU A 178 5.67 11.49 -1.04
N ALA A 179 6.72 10.66 -1.12
CA ALA A 179 8.05 11.12 -1.51
C ALA A 179 8.04 11.73 -2.91
N ALA A 180 7.31 11.12 -3.86
CA ALA A 180 7.16 11.68 -5.19
C ALA A 180 6.65 13.11 -5.20
N VAL A 181 5.58 13.38 -4.45
CA VAL A 181 5.02 14.75 -4.37
C VAL A 181 6.00 15.71 -3.71
N GLN A 182 6.70 15.29 -2.66
CA GLN A 182 7.72 16.10 -2.01
C GLN A 182 8.90 16.41 -2.94
N ASP A 183 9.33 15.44 -3.73
CA ASP A 183 10.42 15.61 -4.69
C ASP A 183 10.01 16.52 -5.85
N ILE A 184 8.79 16.40 -6.36
CA ILE A 184 8.25 17.30 -7.39
C ILE A 184 8.17 18.73 -6.85
N GLU A 185 7.74 18.91 -5.59
CA GLU A 185 7.69 20.25 -4.98
C GLU A 185 9.11 20.82 -4.78
N ARG A 186 10.09 20.00 -4.42
CA ARG A 186 11.49 20.42 -4.33
C ARG A 186 12.03 20.83 -5.71
N LEU A 187 11.75 20.06 -6.75
CA LEU A 187 12.12 20.40 -8.12
C LEU A 187 11.45 21.70 -8.59
N ARG A 188 10.20 21.95 -8.20
CA ARG A 188 9.50 23.21 -8.49
C ARG A 188 10.22 24.42 -7.90
N LEU A 189 10.87 24.25 -6.76
CA LEU A 189 11.65 25.33 -6.11
C LEU A 189 13.06 25.51 -6.70
N SER A 190 13.64 24.43 -7.26
CA SER A 190 15.01 24.45 -7.80
C SER A 190 15.07 24.71 -9.32
N CYS A 191 14.11 24.25 -10.10
CA CYS A 191 14.06 24.44 -11.54
C CYS A 191 13.25 25.73 -11.89
N VAL A 192 13.96 26.86 -11.89
CA VAL A 192 13.34 28.20 -12.06
C VAL A 192 12.67 28.39 -13.42
N ASP A 193 13.19 27.74 -14.46
CA ASP A 193 12.65 27.76 -15.82
C ASP A 193 11.45 26.81 -16.02
N GLY A 194 11.12 26.04 -14.97
CA GLY A 194 10.05 25.06 -15.00
C GLY A 194 10.35 23.80 -15.84
N HIS A 195 11.56 23.68 -16.39
CA HIS A 195 11.99 22.50 -17.14
C HIS A 195 12.68 21.50 -16.21
N VAL A 196 12.38 20.20 -16.35
CA VAL A 196 12.98 19.12 -15.53
C VAL A 196 13.51 18.03 -16.43
N ASP A 197 14.82 17.75 -16.29
CA ASP A 197 15.50 16.70 -17.04
C ASP A 197 16.16 15.69 -16.09
N VAL A 198 16.78 14.63 -16.66
CA VAL A 198 17.41 13.53 -15.88
C VAL A 198 18.45 14.03 -14.88
N PRO A 199 19.34 14.99 -15.19
CA PRO A 199 20.31 15.53 -14.24
C PRO A 199 19.65 16.14 -12.99
N ASP A 200 18.49 16.82 -13.14
CA ASP A 200 17.77 17.42 -12.03
C ASP A 200 17.24 16.35 -11.06
N ILE A 201 16.73 15.24 -11.62
CA ILE A 201 16.32 14.08 -10.83
C ILE A 201 17.52 13.44 -10.11
N GLN A 202 18.68 13.36 -10.75
CA GLN A 202 19.88 12.74 -10.17
C GLN A 202 20.48 13.56 -9.03
N SER A 203 20.46 14.87 -9.13
CA SER A 203 21.03 15.79 -8.14
C SER A 203 20.05 16.18 -7.03
N GLY A 204 18.78 16.31 -7.35
CA GLY A 204 17.76 16.88 -6.46
C GLY A 204 16.89 15.86 -5.72
N VAL A 205 16.92 14.58 -6.12
CA VAL A 205 15.99 13.56 -5.60
C VAL A 205 16.74 12.44 -4.89
N ALA A 206 16.40 12.18 -3.63
CA ALA A 206 16.87 10.99 -2.91
C ALA A 206 16.21 9.71 -3.44
N ASP A 207 16.86 8.56 -3.27
CA ASP A 207 16.23 7.26 -3.57
C ASP A 207 15.24 6.91 -2.43
N ASN A 208 13.98 7.27 -2.61
CA ASN A 208 12.91 7.12 -1.64
C ASN A 208 11.97 5.92 -1.99
N SER A 209 12.46 4.96 -2.76
CA SER A 209 11.68 3.76 -3.09
C SER A 209 11.24 3.06 -1.80
N ARG A 210 9.93 2.74 -1.72
CA ARG A 210 9.44 1.86 -0.66
C ARG A 210 9.70 0.42 -1.05
N TYR A 211 10.72 -0.13 -0.46
CA TYR A 211 11.04 -1.54 -0.64
C TYR A 211 10.49 -2.34 0.55
N ASP A 212 9.85 -3.44 0.23
CA ASP A 212 9.37 -4.39 1.23
C ASP A 212 9.93 -5.79 0.96
N VAL A 213 9.76 -6.66 1.94
CA VAL A 213 10.25 -8.05 1.83
C VAL A 213 9.50 -8.84 0.75
N PHE A 214 8.25 -8.48 0.43
CA PHE A 214 7.51 -9.11 -0.66
C PHE A 214 8.09 -8.73 -2.02
N GLY A 215 8.42 -7.45 -2.21
CA GLY A 215 9.13 -6.97 -3.40
C GLY A 215 10.51 -7.61 -3.57
N LEU A 216 11.25 -7.84 -2.48
CA LEU A 216 12.51 -8.58 -2.47
C LEU A 216 12.31 -10.01 -2.98
N ILE A 217 11.32 -10.72 -2.44
CA ILE A 217 10.99 -12.09 -2.83
C ILE A 217 10.60 -12.12 -4.31
N ASP A 218 9.68 -11.27 -4.75
CA ASP A 218 9.21 -11.27 -6.14
C ASP A 218 10.31 -10.92 -7.14
N ALA A 219 11.22 -10.00 -6.80
CA ALA A 219 12.41 -9.71 -7.61
C ALA A 219 13.35 -10.91 -7.71
N SER A 220 13.58 -11.63 -6.60
CA SER A 220 14.41 -12.83 -6.57
C SER A 220 13.79 -13.96 -7.40
N LEU A 221 12.51 -14.25 -7.23
CA LEU A 221 11.78 -15.27 -8.00
C LEU A 221 11.73 -14.95 -9.49
N SER A 222 11.73 -13.65 -9.85
CA SER A 222 11.78 -13.18 -11.25
C SER A 222 13.17 -13.28 -11.87
N GLN A 223 14.17 -13.75 -11.13
CA GLN A 223 15.59 -13.78 -11.54
C GLN A 223 16.17 -12.38 -11.86
N ASN A 224 15.64 -11.35 -11.22
CA ASN A 224 16.15 -9.98 -11.35
C ASN A 224 17.07 -9.65 -10.16
N SER A 225 18.28 -10.22 -10.19
CA SER A 225 19.29 -10.07 -9.13
C SER A 225 19.63 -8.61 -8.84
N ARG A 226 19.74 -7.77 -9.89
CA ARG A 226 20.04 -6.33 -9.74
C ARG A 226 18.97 -5.62 -8.89
N ARG A 227 17.69 -5.87 -9.18
CA ARG A 227 16.58 -5.31 -8.43
C ARG A 227 16.50 -5.88 -7.01
N ALA A 228 16.67 -7.18 -6.86
CA ALA A 228 16.66 -7.86 -5.57
C ALA A 228 17.75 -7.29 -4.64
N LEU A 229 18.97 -7.10 -5.14
CA LEU A 229 20.06 -6.48 -4.38
C LEU A 229 19.77 -5.03 -4.01
N LYS A 230 19.19 -4.24 -4.92
CA LYS A 230 18.80 -2.86 -4.62
C LYS A 230 17.78 -2.82 -3.47
N ILE A 231 16.77 -3.69 -3.51
CA ILE A 231 15.76 -3.80 -2.45
C ILE A 231 16.42 -4.19 -1.12
N LEU A 232 17.28 -5.21 -1.12
CA LEU A 232 17.94 -5.67 0.09
C LEU A 232 18.86 -4.59 0.71
N GLN A 233 19.58 -3.82 -0.12
CA GLN A 233 20.39 -2.70 0.35
C GLN A 233 19.54 -1.62 1.02
N ASN A 234 18.38 -1.27 0.45
CA ASN A 234 17.48 -0.29 1.06
C ASN A 234 16.89 -0.80 2.38
N LEU A 235 16.47 -2.06 2.44
CA LEU A 235 16.02 -2.69 3.69
C LEU A 235 17.12 -2.65 4.77
N ARG A 236 18.40 -2.79 4.37
CA ARG A 236 19.56 -2.63 5.27
C ARG A 236 19.71 -1.21 5.76
N LEU A 237 19.60 -0.20 4.88
CA LEU A 237 19.69 1.23 5.22
C LEU A 237 18.55 1.69 6.13
N GLU A 238 17.36 1.15 5.94
CA GLU A 238 16.19 1.41 6.77
C GLU A 238 16.21 0.64 8.11
N ASN A 239 17.27 -0.11 8.42
CA ASN A 239 17.36 -1.00 9.58
C ASN A 239 16.19 -1.97 9.73
N ALA A 240 15.67 -2.48 8.60
CA ALA A 240 14.60 -3.46 8.60
C ALA A 240 14.96 -4.70 9.43
N GLU A 241 13.96 -5.27 10.10
CA GLU A 241 14.15 -6.42 11.00
C GLU A 241 14.64 -7.66 10.23
N LYS A 242 15.93 -8.00 10.40
CA LYS A 242 16.57 -9.14 9.72
C LYS A 242 15.84 -10.46 9.94
N LEU A 243 15.32 -10.66 11.15
CA LEU A 243 14.59 -11.88 11.49
C LEU A 243 13.28 -12.01 10.72
N GLY A 244 12.57 -10.89 10.53
CA GLY A 244 11.37 -10.82 9.70
C GLY A 244 11.66 -11.20 8.25
N ILE A 245 12.73 -10.63 7.65
CA ILE A 245 13.17 -10.95 6.29
C ILE A 245 13.47 -12.44 6.17
N THR A 246 14.28 -12.98 7.09
CA THR A 246 14.69 -14.40 7.11
C THR A 246 13.49 -15.34 7.21
N ARG A 247 12.51 -15.03 8.07
CA ARG A 247 11.28 -15.82 8.22
C ARG A 247 10.43 -15.84 6.95
N MET A 248 10.29 -14.70 6.28
CA MET A 248 9.50 -14.60 5.06
C MET A 248 10.16 -15.36 3.90
N LEU A 249 11.49 -15.23 3.73
CA LEU A 249 12.25 -16.02 2.75
C LEU A 249 12.14 -17.52 3.04
N ALA A 250 12.26 -17.95 4.31
CA ALA A 250 12.14 -19.35 4.69
C ALA A 250 10.75 -19.92 4.39
N ARG A 251 9.70 -19.13 4.61
CA ARG A 251 8.32 -19.52 4.28
C ARG A 251 8.14 -19.70 2.78
N GLU A 252 8.65 -18.77 1.98
CA GLU A 252 8.57 -18.83 0.52
C GLU A 252 9.35 -20.04 -0.03
N ILE A 253 10.61 -20.22 0.36
CA ILE A 253 11.44 -21.32 -0.12
C ILE A 253 10.84 -22.69 0.27
N ARG A 254 10.25 -22.83 1.46
CA ARG A 254 9.52 -24.07 1.82
C ARG A 254 8.30 -24.32 0.90
N SER A 255 7.64 -23.27 0.44
CA SER A 255 6.56 -23.41 -0.55
C SER A 255 7.12 -23.86 -1.90
N LEU A 256 8.26 -23.29 -2.33
CA LEU A 256 8.95 -23.69 -3.56
C LEU A 256 9.41 -25.14 -3.54
N ILE A 257 9.96 -25.63 -2.41
CA ILE A 257 10.33 -27.04 -2.24
C ILE A 257 9.13 -27.95 -2.49
N LYS A 258 7.98 -27.66 -1.87
CA LYS A 258 6.77 -28.47 -2.07
C LYS A 258 6.32 -28.52 -3.52
N ILE A 259 6.40 -27.36 -4.22
CA ILE A 259 6.04 -27.26 -5.64
C ILE A 259 7.04 -28.04 -6.49
N ALA A 260 8.35 -27.88 -6.24
CA ALA A 260 9.42 -28.57 -6.98
C ALA A 260 9.32 -30.09 -6.80
N MET A 261 9.19 -30.60 -5.58
CA MET A 261 9.04 -32.03 -5.29
C MET A 261 7.82 -32.64 -5.98
N ALA A 262 6.67 -31.96 -5.92
CA ALA A 262 5.47 -32.45 -6.57
C ALA A 262 5.59 -32.44 -8.10
N THR A 263 6.32 -31.49 -8.66
CA THR A 263 6.61 -31.40 -10.10
C THR A 263 7.56 -32.52 -10.54
N GLU A 264 8.61 -32.81 -9.75
CA GLU A 264 9.52 -33.92 -10.00
C GLU A 264 8.79 -35.28 -9.90
N ALA A 265 7.75 -35.38 -9.07
CA ALA A 265 6.86 -36.54 -8.99
C ALA A 265 5.82 -36.63 -10.14
N GLY A 266 5.96 -35.77 -11.18
CA GLY A 266 5.10 -35.80 -12.39
C GLY A 266 3.78 -35.07 -12.26
N GLN A 267 3.54 -34.30 -11.21
CA GLN A 267 2.33 -33.49 -11.09
C GLN A 267 2.42 -32.21 -11.94
N SER A 268 1.27 -31.75 -12.46
CA SER A 268 1.21 -30.50 -13.19
C SER A 268 1.55 -29.32 -12.27
N VAL A 269 2.52 -28.50 -12.67
CA VAL A 269 2.97 -27.27 -11.94
C VAL A 269 1.77 -26.40 -11.58
N ASP A 270 0.85 -26.15 -12.52
CA ASP A 270 -0.33 -25.31 -12.29
C ASP A 270 -1.31 -25.92 -11.27
N ALA A 271 -1.45 -27.24 -11.25
CA ALA A 271 -2.31 -27.93 -10.27
C ALA A 271 -1.70 -27.81 -8.85
N VAL A 272 -0.39 -27.99 -8.73
CA VAL A 272 0.33 -27.86 -7.45
C VAL A 272 0.31 -26.41 -6.96
N MET A 273 0.53 -25.43 -7.82
CA MET A 273 0.47 -24.01 -7.45
C MET A 273 -0.93 -23.62 -6.93
N ARG A 274 -2.00 -24.12 -7.54
CA ARG A 274 -3.37 -23.91 -7.05
C ARG A 274 -3.58 -24.54 -5.67
N SER A 275 -3.10 -25.76 -5.45
CA SER A 275 -3.19 -26.45 -4.13
C SER A 275 -2.42 -25.71 -3.04
N GLN A 276 -1.27 -25.13 -3.36
CA GLN A 276 -0.46 -24.28 -2.47
C GLN A 276 -0.98 -22.84 -2.36
N ARG A 277 -2.13 -22.52 -2.96
CA ARG A 277 -2.77 -21.19 -2.95
C ARG A 277 -1.86 -20.07 -3.45
N VAL A 278 -1.03 -20.37 -4.44
CA VAL A 278 -0.24 -19.34 -5.12
C VAL A 278 -1.18 -18.39 -5.87
N MET A 279 -1.05 -17.10 -5.59
CA MET A 279 -1.88 -16.09 -6.27
C MET A 279 -1.63 -16.12 -7.79
N SER A 280 -2.68 -15.96 -8.60
CA SER A 280 -2.62 -16.01 -10.06
C SER A 280 -1.57 -15.04 -10.65
N LYS A 281 -1.41 -13.85 -10.06
CA LYS A 281 -0.38 -12.87 -10.47
C LYS A 281 1.06 -13.37 -10.27
N ARG A 282 1.30 -14.31 -9.35
CA ARG A 282 2.63 -14.84 -9.01
C ARG A 282 2.95 -16.18 -9.69
N THR A 283 1.98 -16.84 -10.30
CA THR A 283 2.16 -18.17 -10.91
C THR A 283 3.34 -18.18 -11.90
N ARG A 284 3.47 -17.14 -12.75
CA ARG A 284 4.53 -17.03 -13.73
C ARG A 284 5.94 -16.92 -13.11
N VAL A 285 6.09 -16.11 -12.06
CA VAL A 285 7.40 -15.89 -11.41
C VAL A 285 7.81 -17.09 -10.58
N VAL A 286 6.86 -17.69 -9.85
CA VAL A 286 7.06 -18.94 -9.11
C VAL A 286 7.45 -20.08 -10.06
N GLY A 287 6.72 -20.25 -11.18
CA GLY A 287 7.04 -21.26 -12.18
C GLY A 287 8.45 -21.12 -12.74
N ARG A 288 8.87 -19.90 -13.07
CA ARG A 288 10.23 -19.62 -13.55
C ARG A 288 11.29 -20.00 -12.51
N CYS A 289 11.07 -19.65 -11.24
CA CYS A 289 12.00 -19.97 -10.16
C CYS A 289 12.10 -21.49 -9.94
N VAL A 290 10.97 -22.21 -9.93
CA VAL A 290 10.95 -23.68 -9.78
C VAL A 290 11.65 -24.38 -10.95
N SER A 291 11.53 -23.86 -12.18
CA SER A 291 12.23 -24.41 -13.33
C SER A 291 13.73 -24.13 -13.35
N ALA A 292 14.19 -23.14 -12.59
CA ALA A 292 15.60 -22.74 -12.55
C ALA A 292 16.42 -23.40 -11.44
N HIS A 293 15.76 -24.04 -10.46
CA HIS A 293 16.40 -24.63 -9.27
C HIS A 293 15.88 -26.05 -9.04
N SER A 294 16.79 -26.92 -8.60
CA SER A 294 16.44 -28.26 -8.12
C SER A 294 15.92 -28.23 -6.67
N VAL A 295 15.29 -29.31 -6.23
CA VAL A 295 14.92 -29.49 -4.82
C VAL A 295 16.14 -29.36 -3.91
N VAL A 296 17.29 -29.90 -4.32
CA VAL A 296 18.55 -29.83 -3.55
C VAL A 296 19.03 -28.37 -3.40
N ASP A 297 18.88 -27.52 -4.45
CA ASP A 297 19.23 -26.10 -4.35
C ASP A 297 18.36 -25.40 -3.30
N PHE A 298 17.06 -25.63 -3.32
CA PHE A 298 16.15 -25.04 -2.32
C PHE A 298 16.44 -25.55 -0.90
N GLU A 299 16.78 -26.82 -0.72
CA GLU A 299 17.18 -27.38 0.58
C GLU A 299 18.46 -26.72 1.09
N SER A 300 19.44 -26.51 0.22
CA SER A 300 20.66 -25.78 0.56
C SER A 300 20.38 -24.35 1.01
N MET A 301 19.43 -23.66 0.36
CA MET A 301 18.98 -22.32 0.75
C MET A 301 18.30 -22.31 2.12
N ILE A 302 17.52 -23.34 2.48
CA ILE A 302 16.93 -23.48 3.82
C ILE A 302 18.03 -23.68 4.88
N GLN A 303 19.06 -24.49 4.59
CA GLN A 303 20.20 -24.64 5.48
C GLN A 303 20.96 -23.32 5.65
N HIS A 304 21.12 -22.56 4.58
CA HIS A 304 21.73 -21.23 4.61
C HIS A 304 20.92 -20.28 5.49
N LEU A 305 19.58 -20.24 5.33
CA LEU A 305 18.69 -19.45 6.21
C LEU A 305 18.80 -19.83 7.67
N SER A 306 18.98 -21.11 7.98
CA SER A 306 19.20 -21.57 9.36
C SER A 306 20.51 -21.02 9.93
N ARG A 307 21.58 -20.92 9.13
CA ARG A 307 22.84 -20.27 9.55
C ARG A 307 22.63 -18.77 9.80
N ILE A 308 21.93 -18.09 8.91
CA ILE A 308 21.59 -16.66 9.05
C ILE A 308 20.79 -16.43 10.34
N ASP A 309 19.80 -17.26 10.64
CA ASP A 309 18.99 -17.16 11.87
C ASP A 309 19.86 -17.27 13.13
N LYS A 310 20.82 -18.23 13.14
CA LYS A 310 21.78 -18.37 14.24
C LYS A 310 22.68 -17.13 14.40
N MET A 311 23.15 -16.56 13.30
CA MET A 311 23.95 -15.32 13.32
C MET A 311 23.15 -14.13 13.88
N ILE A 312 21.89 -13.97 13.48
CA ILE A 312 21.00 -12.91 13.99
C ILE A 312 20.80 -13.04 15.50
N LYS A 313 20.73 -14.27 16.00
CA LYS A 313 20.58 -14.57 17.44
C LYS A 313 21.89 -14.54 18.23
N GLY A 314 23.01 -14.19 17.60
CA GLY A 314 24.33 -14.11 18.23
C GLY A 314 24.99 -15.45 18.50
N ILE A 315 24.49 -16.57 17.94
CA ILE A 315 25.02 -17.95 18.12
C ILE A 315 26.02 -18.30 17.00
N GLY A 316 25.98 -17.60 15.87
CA GLY A 316 26.84 -17.81 14.70
C GLY A 316 27.80 -16.66 14.46
N GLN A 317 28.94 -16.95 13.80
CA GLN A 317 29.88 -15.93 13.33
C GLN A 317 29.51 -15.45 11.92
N GLY A 318 29.77 -14.18 11.62
CA GLY A 318 29.52 -13.56 10.32
C GLY A 318 28.54 -12.39 10.37
N ASN A 319 28.32 -11.79 9.19
CA ASN A 319 27.40 -10.67 9.03
C ASN A 319 26.10 -11.16 8.39
N PRO A 320 24.96 -11.10 9.07
CA PRO A 320 23.69 -11.55 8.52
C PRO A 320 23.28 -10.89 7.20
N TRP A 321 23.66 -9.63 6.98
CA TRP A 321 23.32 -8.92 5.74
C TRP A 321 24.09 -9.44 4.53
N ASP A 322 25.36 -9.81 4.72
CA ASP A 322 26.19 -10.34 3.64
C ASP A 322 25.72 -11.74 3.25
N GLU A 323 25.31 -12.55 4.26
CA GLU A 323 24.71 -13.86 4.03
C GLU A 323 23.32 -13.77 3.37
N LEU A 324 22.50 -12.79 3.76
CA LEU A 324 21.24 -12.50 3.06
C LEU A 324 21.48 -12.09 1.60
N THR A 325 22.56 -11.33 1.35
CA THR A 325 22.94 -10.94 -0.02
C THR A 325 23.29 -12.18 -0.85
N SER A 326 24.10 -13.09 -0.32
CA SER A 326 24.47 -14.35 -0.96
C SER A 326 23.24 -15.23 -1.23
N LEU A 327 22.34 -15.34 -0.28
CA LEU A 327 21.12 -16.12 -0.43
C LEU A 327 20.20 -15.54 -1.52
N VAL A 328 20.00 -14.21 -1.53
CA VAL A 328 19.17 -13.52 -2.52
C VAL A 328 19.74 -13.68 -3.92
N LEU A 329 21.06 -13.61 -4.09
CA LEU A 329 21.72 -13.90 -5.35
C LEU A 329 21.49 -15.34 -5.80
N HIS A 330 21.64 -16.30 -4.91
CA HIS A 330 21.39 -17.72 -5.21
C HIS A 330 19.93 -17.95 -5.65
N LEU A 331 18.96 -17.42 -4.89
CA LEU A 331 17.54 -17.51 -5.24
C LEU A 331 17.20 -16.81 -6.56
N SER A 332 17.97 -15.78 -6.94
CA SER A 332 17.85 -15.09 -8.23
C SER A 332 18.53 -15.82 -9.40
N GLY A 333 19.01 -17.05 -9.20
CA GLY A 333 19.63 -17.85 -10.23
C GLY A 333 21.10 -17.52 -10.50
N SER A 334 21.73 -16.67 -9.70
CA SER A 334 23.16 -16.41 -9.79
C SER A 334 23.92 -17.57 -9.15
N LYS A 335 24.68 -18.34 -9.93
CA LYS A 335 25.59 -19.35 -9.37
C LYS A 335 26.72 -18.63 -8.63
N LEU A 336 26.68 -18.63 -7.30
CA LEU A 336 27.82 -18.23 -6.51
C LEU A 336 28.92 -19.28 -6.78
N ALA A 337 30.08 -18.82 -7.27
CA ALA A 337 31.27 -19.69 -7.29
C ALA A 337 31.55 -20.11 -5.85
N ALA A 338 31.63 -21.44 -5.62
CA ALA A 338 31.91 -22.05 -4.34
C ALA A 338 33.32 -21.67 -3.84
#